data_de9da89ce8f34d90a5ade1ac208f11ca
#
_entry.id   de9da89ce8f34d90a5ade1ac208f11ca
#
_cell.length_a   1.000
_cell.length_b   1.000
_cell.length_c   1.000
_cell.angle_alpha   90.00
_cell.angle_beta   90.00
_cell.angle_gamma   90.00
#
_symmetry.space_group_name_H-M   'P 1'
#
loop_
_entity.id
_entity.type
_entity.pdbx_description
1 polymer ?
#
loop_
_entity_poly.entity_id
_entity_poly.type
_entity_poly.pdbx_seq_one_letter_code
_entity_poly.pdbx_strand_id
1 'polypeptide(L)'
;MARNFRDKTVVVTGASLGVGAAAAREFAKTGANLVLVARGLEGLEKIAQELSAQTEVMISALDVTDYVACQRMLDSAHDRFGRIDVLVNNAGYHKRGPIENLDPEEIPRMVEVNLSAPLFLARLILPYLERAGGGAIVNVASLAGMAPVPGAATYSATKFGLRAFSFALAEELADKNITVSLVSPGPIDTGFIMDNIDEVTDITFSQPMSTAQQVGAAIVAAAANESTEIAMPKSSGILATIAYLSPSLARRLRPKLQAKGARIKAQYRSRNRS
;
A
#
# COMPACT_ATOMS: atom_id res chain seq x y z
N MET A 1 -19.80 9.11 11.09
CA MET A 1 -20.45 8.02 10.31
C MET A 1 -19.43 7.49 9.29
N ALA A 2 -19.38 6.19 9.05
CA ALA A 2 -18.54 5.60 8.01
C ALA A 2 -18.96 6.11 6.63
N ARG A 3 -17.98 6.38 5.73
CA ARG A 3 -18.26 6.85 4.37
C ARG A 3 -18.92 5.76 3.54
N ASN A 4 -19.92 6.15 2.74
CA ASN A 4 -20.50 5.31 1.71
C ASN A 4 -19.77 5.61 0.37
N PHE A 5 -19.38 4.58 -0.36
CA PHE A 5 -18.64 4.70 -1.61
C PHE A 5 -19.49 4.51 -2.87
N ARG A 6 -20.80 4.25 -2.75
CA ARG A 6 -21.69 4.14 -3.92
C ARG A 6 -21.63 5.42 -4.74
N ASP A 7 -21.42 5.31 -6.04
CA ASP A 7 -21.27 6.41 -7.00
C ASP A 7 -20.09 7.38 -6.69
N LYS A 8 -19.14 6.94 -5.85
CA LYS A 8 -17.90 7.65 -5.56
C LYS A 8 -16.77 7.14 -6.46
N THR A 9 -15.82 8.01 -6.81
CA THR A 9 -14.70 7.64 -7.65
C THR A 9 -13.46 7.40 -6.81
N VAL A 10 -12.88 6.21 -6.95
CA VAL A 10 -11.72 5.73 -6.21
C VAL A 10 -10.55 5.48 -7.16
N VAL A 11 -9.45 6.20 -6.97
CA VAL A 11 -8.19 6.00 -7.68
C VAL A 11 -7.32 5.01 -6.91
N VAL A 12 -6.91 3.90 -7.53
CA VAL A 12 -6.05 2.88 -6.92
C VAL A 12 -4.77 2.73 -7.72
N THR A 13 -3.62 3.07 -7.11
CA THR A 13 -2.31 2.85 -7.73
C THR A 13 -1.79 1.44 -7.44
N GLY A 14 -1.03 0.87 -8.39
CA GLY A 14 -0.57 -0.53 -8.31
C GLY A 14 -1.73 -1.53 -8.40
N ALA A 15 -2.78 -1.22 -9.18
CA ALA A 15 -4.04 -1.96 -9.21
C ALA A 15 -4.01 -3.22 -10.08
N SER A 16 -2.93 -3.51 -10.81
CA SER A 16 -2.86 -4.64 -11.74
C SER A 16 -2.74 -6.00 -11.06
N LEU A 17 -2.31 -6.05 -9.80
CA LEU A 17 -2.08 -7.31 -9.07
C LEU A 17 -2.08 -7.12 -7.54
N GLY A 18 -2.02 -8.22 -6.79
CA GLY A 18 -1.79 -8.24 -5.35
C GLY A 18 -2.80 -7.41 -4.55
N VAL A 19 -2.29 -6.58 -3.66
CA VAL A 19 -3.11 -5.75 -2.75
C VAL A 19 -3.94 -4.71 -3.50
N GLY A 20 -3.37 -4.06 -4.52
CA GLY A 20 -4.09 -3.04 -5.30
C GLY A 20 -5.29 -3.63 -6.04
N ALA A 21 -5.12 -4.79 -6.69
CA ALA A 21 -6.23 -5.51 -7.31
C ALA A 21 -7.28 -5.97 -6.28
N ALA A 22 -6.84 -6.43 -5.11
CA ALA A 22 -7.75 -6.80 -4.03
C ALA A 22 -8.53 -5.59 -3.50
N ALA A 23 -7.88 -4.43 -3.32
CA ALA A 23 -8.54 -3.20 -2.92
C ALA A 23 -9.58 -2.76 -3.96
N ALA A 24 -9.25 -2.82 -5.27
CA ALA A 24 -10.17 -2.53 -6.35
C ALA A 24 -11.44 -3.42 -6.28
N ARG A 25 -11.27 -4.74 -6.04
CA ARG A 25 -12.39 -5.67 -5.85
C ARG A 25 -13.25 -5.30 -4.64
N GLU A 26 -12.64 -4.94 -3.52
CA GLU A 26 -13.39 -4.57 -2.32
C GLU A 26 -14.17 -3.25 -2.52
N PHE A 27 -13.60 -2.25 -3.21
CA PHE A 27 -14.32 -1.03 -3.57
C PHE A 27 -15.44 -1.28 -4.58
N ALA A 28 -15.24 -2.16 -5.58
CA ALA A 28 -16.30 -2.54 -6.54
C ALA A 28 -17.56 -3.05 -5.84
N LYS A 29 -17.41 -3.88 -4.79
CA LYS A 29 -18.52 -4.39 -3.98
C LYS A 29 -19.35 -3.27 -3.31
N THR A 30 -18.76 -2.10 -3.12
CA THR A 30 -19.44 -0.94 -2.53
C THR A 30 -20.22 -0.10 -3.57
N GLY A 31 -20.07 -0.39 -4.86
CA GLY A 31 -20.63 0.39 -5.96
C GLY A 31 -19.82 1.65 -6.30
N ALA A 32 -18.54 1.67 -5.95
CA ALA A 32 -17.65 2.77 -6.31
C ALA A 32 -17.20 2.66 -7.77
N ASN A 33 -17.08 3.77 -8.49
CA ASN A 33 -16.37 3.87 -9.75
C ASN A 33 -14.86 3.77 -9.51
N LEU A 34 -14.15 3.10 -10.41
CA LEU A 34 -12.74 2.78 -10.20
C LEU A 34 -11.85 3.40 -11.28
N VAL A 35 -10.74 3.99 -10.85
CA VAL A 35 -9.60 4.36 -11.70
C VAL A 35 -8.43 3.47 -11.31
N LEU A 36 -8.11 2.50 -12.15
CA LEU A 36 -7.05 1.53 -11.92
C LEU A 36 -5.76 1.99 -12.58
N VAL A 37 -4.71 2.17 -11.78
CA VAL A 37 -3.44 2.73 -12.24
C VAL A 37 -2.31 1.73 -12.00
N ALA A 38 -1.55 1.39 -13.04
CA ALA A 38 -0.30 0.61 -12.97
C ALA A 38 0.49 0.76 -14.27
N ARG A 39 1.73 0.28 -14.31
CA ARG A 39 2.56 0.33 -15.52
C ARG A 39 2.14 -0.70 -16.59
N GLY A 40 1.73 -1.89 -16.15
CA GLY A 40 1.38 -3.00 -17.06
C GLY A 40 -0.08 -2.93 -17.49
N LEU A 41 -0.33 -2.70 -18.79
CA LEU A 41 -1.67 -2.58 -19.36
C LEU A 41 -2.46 -3.89 -19.24
N GLU A 42 -1.86 -5.02 -19.59
CA GLU A 42 -2.50 -6.35 -19.58
C GLU A 42 -3.12 -6.70 -18.21
N GLY A 43 -2.36 -6.44 -17.12
CA GLY A 43 -2.86 -6.67 -15.76
C GLY A 43 -4.03 -5.76 -15.39
N LEU A 44 -4.04 -4.50 -15.87
CA LEU A 44 -5.14 -3.57 -15.67
C LEU A 44 -6.38 -4.00 -16.44
N GLU A 45 -6.24 -4.41 -17.71
CA GLU A 45 -7.33 -4.90 -18.56
C GLU A 45 -8.01 -6.12 -17.94
N LYS A 46 -7.23 -7.06 -17.42
CA LYS A 46 -7.75 -8.25 -16.72
C LYS A 46 -8.63 -7.87 -15.53
N ILE A 47 -8.16 -6.97 -14.67
CA ILE A 47 -8.94 -6.53 -13.50
C ILE A 47 -10.15 -5.69 -13.93
N ALA A 48 -10.00 -4.83 -14.92
CA ALA A 48 -11.12 -4.04 -15.44
C ALA A 48 -12.21 -4.93 -16.04
N GLN A 49 -11.85 -5.94 -16.82
CA GLN A 49 -12.80 -6.91 -17.37
C GLN A 49 -13.54 -7.67 -16.26
N GLU A 50 -12.84 -8.10 -15.22
CA GLU A 50 -13.44 -8.79 -14.07
C GLU A 50 -14.49 -7.90 -13.35
N LEU A 51 -14.21 -6.60 -13.22
CA LEU A 51 -15.01 -5.68 -12.43
C LEU A 51 -16.09 -4.93 -13.22
N SER A 52 -16.02 -4.93 -14.56
CA SER A 52 -16.92 -4.17 -15.43
C SER A 52 -18.40 -4.56 -15.30
N ALA A 53 -18.71 -5.76 -14.85
CA ALA A 53 -20.10 -6.20 -14.57
C ALA A 53 -20.64 -5.64 -13.24
N GLN A 54 -19.80 -5.09 -12.38
CA GLN A 54 -20.17 -4.61 -11.04
C GLN A 54 -20.16 -3.09 -10.93
N THR A 55 -19.23 -2.44 -11.66
CA THR A 55 -19.03 -0.99 -11.57
C THR A 55 -18.34 -0.43 -12.81
N GLU A 56 -18.37 0.89 -12.96
CA GLU A 56 -17.61 1.58 -13.99
C GLU A 56 -16.11 1.59 -13.68
N VAL A 57 -15.31 1.22 -14.68
CA VAL A 57 -13.85 1.13 -14.53
C VAL A 57 -13.15 1.95 -15.62
N MET A 58 -12.22 2.78 -15.21
CA MET A 58 -11.22 3.44 -16.05
C MET A 58 -9.86 2.84 -15.77
N ILE A 59 -9.07 2.53 -16.79
CA ILE A 59 -7.69 2.10 -16.65
C ILE A 59 -6.73 3.19 -17.10
N SER A 60 -5.58 3.30 -16.44
CA SER A 60 -4.51 4.22 -16.80
C SER A 60 -3.15 3.54 -16.67
N ALA A 61 -2.56 3.18 -17.81
CA ALA A 61 -1.24 2.57 -17.87
C ALA A 61 -0.17 3.67 -17.78
N LEU A 62 0.39 3.88 -16.59
CA LEU A 62 1.44 4.88 -16.34
C LEU A 62 2.37 4.45 -15.19
N ASP A 63 3.56 5.06 -15.14
CA ASP A 63 4.41 5.04 -13.95
C ASP A 63 4.00 6.19 -13.01
N VAL A 64 3.80 5.90 -11.73
CA VAL A 64 3.41 6.90 -10.72
C VAL A 64 4.49 7.96 -10.48
N THR A 65 5.71 7.76 -10.98
CA THR A 65 6.81 8.72 -10.96
C THR A 65 6.75 9.72 -12.14
N ASP A 66 5.91 9.47 -13.15
CA ASP A 66 5.58 10.45 -14.19
C ASP A 66 4.46 11.37 -13.70
N TYR A 67 4.86 12.48 -13.09
CA TYR A 67 3.94 13.42 -12.46
C TYR A 67 3.00 14.12 -13.46
N VAL A 68 3.46 14.31 -14.70
CA VAL A 68 2.62 14.88 -15.76
C VAL A 68 1.55 13.89 -16.21
N ALA A 69 1.91 12.63 -16.35
CA ALA A 69 0.93 11.55 -16.64
C ALA A 69 -0.06 11.36 -15.47
N CYS A 70 0.39 11.47 -14.22
CA CYS A 70 -0.48 11.43 -13.05
C CYS A 70 -1.50 12.57 -13.05
N GLN A 71 -1.10 13.81 -13.37
CA GLN A 71 -2.05 14.92 -13.48
C GLN A 71 -3.07 14.66 -14.57
N ARG A 72 -2.64 14.27 -15.77
CA ARG A 72 -3.56 13.95 -16.89
C ARG A 72 -4.53 12.84 -16.55
N MET A 73 -4.10 11.84 -15.79
CA MET A 73 -4.96 10.75 -15.32
C MET A 73 -6.05 11.26 -14.39
N LEU A 74 -5.72 12.16 -13.45
CA LEU A 74 -6.71 12.77 -12.54
C LEU A 74 -7.71 13.64 -13.30
N ASP A 75 -7.24 14.45 -14.26
CA ASP A 75 -8.11 15.25 -15.12
C ASP A 75 -9.08 14.36 -15.89
N SER A 76 -8.58 13.33 -16.57
CA SER A 76 -9.40 12.36 -17.32
C SER A 76 -10.41 11.61 -16.44
N ALA A 77 -10.01 11.26 -15.21
CA ALA A 77 -10.90 10.63 -14.24
C ALA A 77 -12.03 11.57 -13.80
N HIS A 78 -11.68 12.84 -13.56
CA HIS A 78 -12.67 13.87 -13.23
C HIS A 78 -13.63 14.14 -14.38
N ASP A 79 -13.12 14.26 -15.59
CA ASP A 79 -13.96 14.49 -16.79
C ASP A 79 -14.94 13.32 -17.03
N ARG A 80 -14.48 12.08 -16.79
CA ARG A 80 -15.31 10.88 -16.98
C ARG A 80 -16.38 10.70 -15.91
N PHE A 81 -16.02 10.88 -14.63
CA PHE A 81 -16.88 10.54 -13.49
C PHE A 81 -17.48 11.76 -12.77
N GLY A 82 -17.08 12.97 -13.15
CA GLY A 82 -17.52 14.24 -12.54
C GLY A 82 -16.96 14.51 -11.15
N ARG A 83 -16.27 13.53 -10.53
CA ARG A 83 -15.73 13.63 -9.16
C ARG A 83 -14.60 12.65 -8.91
N ILE A 84 -13.76 12.95 -7.92
CA ILE A 84 -12.81 11.99 -7.33
C ILE A 84 -12.92 12.13 -5.81
N ASP A 85 -13.09 11.00 -5.12
CA ASP A 85 -13.41 10.98 -3.69
C ASP A 85 -12.34 10.27 -2.84
N VAL A 86 -11.60 9.33 -3.44
CA VAL A 86 -10.61 8.53 -2.72
C VAL A 86 -9.35 8.34 -3.57
N LEU A 87 -8.19 8.51 -2.93
CA LEU A 87 -6.90 8.08 -3.46
C LEU A 87 -6.34 6.95 -2.60
N VAL A 88 -6.01 5.82 -3.24
CA VAL A 88 -5.26 4.72 -2.62
C VAL A 88 -3.84 4.68 -3.20
N ASN A 89 -2.88 5.18 -2.46
CA ASN A 89 -1.45 5.07 -2.74
C ASN A 89 -0.96 3.68 -2.33
N ASN A 90 -1.07 2.72 -3.25
CA ASN A 90 -0.64 1.33 -3.03
C ASN A 90 0.55 0.93 -3.90
N ALA A 91 0.81 1.59 -5.02
CA ALA A 91 1.99 1.31 -5.83
C ALA A 91 3.25 1.30 -4.96
N GLY A 92 4.07 0.27 -5.11
CA GLY A 92 5.26 0.10 -4.29
C GLY A 92 6.25 -0.86 -4.91
N TYR A 93 7.50 -0.67 -4.54
CA TYR A 93 8.64 -1.39 -5.03
C TYR A 93 9.61 -1.73 -3.89
N HIS A 94 10.16 -2.93 -3.89
CA HIS A 94 11.12 -3.36 -2.88
C HIS A 94 12.23 -4.20 -3.50
N LYS A 95 13.41 -3.64 -3.65
CA LYS A 95 14.64 -4.38 -3.88
C LYS A 95 15.22 -4.80 -2.53
N ARG A 96 15.34 -6.11 -2.32
CA ARG A 96 15.76 -6.71 -1.05
C ARG A 96 17.26 -6.95 -1.03
N GLY A 97 17.81 -6.97 0.17
CA GLY A 97 19.20 -7.31 0.42
C GLY A 97 19.91 -6.33 1.35
N PRO A 98 21.10 -6.69 1.86
CA PRO A 98 21.99 -5.77 2.53
C PRO A 98 22.35 -4.60 1.61
N ILE A 99 22.48 -3.39 2.15
CA ILE A 99 22.66 -2.17 1.35
C ILE A 99 23.96 -2.20 0.51
N GLU A 100 24.99 -2.88 0.99
CA GLU A 100 26.25 -3.06 0.27
C GLU A 100 26.13 -3.93 -1.00
N ASN A 101 25.03 -4.68 -1.14
CA ASN A 101 24.76 -5.55 -2.28
C ASN A 101 23.71 -4.98 -3.23
N LEU A 102 23.12 -3.82 -2.91
CA LEU A 102 22.17 -3.17 -3.80
C LEU A 102 22.90 -2.35 -4.86
N ASP A 103 22.36 -2.38 -6.07
CA ASP A 103 22.74 -1.41 -7.07
C ASP A 103 22.39 0.00 -6.55
N PRO A 104 23.35 0.95 -6.54
CA PRO A 104 23.10 2.31 -6.07
C PRO A 104 21.90 3.00 -6.71
N GLU A 105 21.57 2.68 -7.96
CA GLU A 105 20.42 3.24 -8.67
C GLU A 105 19.07 2.74 -8.15
N GLU A 106 19.04 1.58 -7.50
CA GLU A 106 17.83 1.04 -6.89
C GLU A 106 17.38 1.83 -5.64
N ILE A 107 18.32 2.53 -5.00
CA ILE A 107 18.03 3.32 -3.80
C ILE A 107 17.13 4.51 -4.12
N PRO A 108 17.50 5.45 -5.03
CA PRO A 108 16.63 6.56 -5.40
C PRO A 108 15.31 6.07 -6.02
N ARG A 109 15.33 5.01 -6.81
CA ARG A 109 14.12 4.44 -7.39
C ARG A 109 13.10 3.97 -6.34
N MET A 110 13.55 3.31 -5.27
CA MET A 110 12.66 2.97 -4.15
C MET A 110 12.09 4.21 -3.47
N VAL A 111 12.88 5.26 -3.31
CA VAL A 111 12.42 6.53 -2.72
C VAL A 111 11.38 7.19 -3.62
N GLU A 112 11.63 7.25 -4.91
CA GLU A 112 10.71 7.84 -5.88
C GLU A 112 9.35 7.15 -5.90
N VAL A 113 9.33 5.82 -6.03
CA VAL A 113 8.09 5.04 -6.13
C VAL A 113 7.35 4.97 -4.79
N ASN A 114 8.06 4.70 -3.67
CA ASN A 114 7.42 4.40 -2.40
C ASN A 114 7.14 5.62 -1.53
N LEU A 115 7.79 6.74 -1.79
CA LEU A 115 7.68 7.95 -0.98
C LEU A 115 7.31 9.17 -1.84
N SER A 116 8.16 9.58 -2.78
CA SER A 116 7.95 10.82 -3.53
C SER A 116 6.63 10.80 -4.32
N ALA A 117 6.33 9.72 -5.02
CA ALA A 117 5.10 9.58 -5.81
C ALA A 117 3.82 9.65 -4.93
N PRO A 118 3.68 8.92 -3.80
CA PRO A 118 2.55 9.10 -2.90
C PRO A 118 2.38 10.52 -2.36
N LEU A 119 3.49 11.20 -2.00
CA LEU A 119 3.44 12.58 -1.53
C LEU A 119 2.93 13.52 -2.63
N PHE A 120 3.45 13.34 -3.84
CA PHE A 120 3.05 14.14 -4.98
C PHE A 120 1.58 13.90 -5.37
N LEU A 121 1.16 12.65 -5.46
CA LEU A 121 -0.24 12.30 -5.74
C LEU A 121 -1.18 12.83 -4.67
N ALA A 122 -0.80 12.77 -3.38
CA ALA A 122 -1.57 13.37 -2.31
C ALA A 122 -1.76 14.89 -2.52
N ARG A 123 -0.70 15.60 -2.96
CA ARG A 123 -0.83 17.04 -3.28
C ARG A 123 -1.70 17.31 -4.51
N LEU A 124 -1.56 16.49 -5.56
CA LEU A 124 -2.31 16.67 -6.81
C LEU A 124 -3.81 16.45 -6.64
N ILE A 125 -4.21 15.49 -5.78
CA ILE A 125 -5.61 15.11 -5.65
C ILE A 125 -6.42 16.10 -4.79
N LEU A 126 -5.79 16.92 -3.96
CA LEU A 126 -6.50 17.80 -3.02
C LEU A 126 -7.56 18.69 -3.69
N PRO A 127 -7.32 19.35 -4.84
CA PRO A 127 -8.33 20.17 -5.49
C PRO A 127 -9.58 19.37 -5.92
N TYR A 128 -9.42 18.09 -6.25
CA TYR A 128 -10.54 17.23 -6.64
C TYR A 128 -11.35 16.79 -5.41
N LEU A 129 -10.67 16.43 -4.32
CA LEU A 129 -11.33 16.08 -3.05
C LEU A 129 -12.08 17.28 -2.48
N GLU A 130 -11.50 18.48 -2.52
CA GLU A 130 -12.16 19.72 -2.07
C GLU A 130 -13.41 20.00 -2.91
N ARG A 131 -13.34 19.89 -4.23
CA ARG A 131 -14.52 20.02 -5.12
C ARG A 131 -15.59 18.95 -4.88
N ALA A 132 -15.20 17.77 -4.46
CA ALA A 132 -16.13 16.69 -4.09
C ALA A 132 -16.81 16.91 -2.72
N GLY A 133 -16.40 17.94 -1.96
CA GLY A 133 -16.88 18.24 -0.60
C GLY A 133 -16.18 17.45 0.50
N GLY A 134 -14.99 16.95 0.23
CA GLY A 134 -14.16 16.11 1.09
C GLY A 134 -13.84 14.78 0.47
N GLY A 135 -13.08 13.94 1.17
CA GLY A 135 -12.66 12.65 0.63
C GLY A 135 -11.68 11.92 1.53
N ALA A 136 -10.99 10.91 0.98
CA ALA A 136 -9.98 10.14 1.70
C ALA A 136 -8.71 9.92 0.90
N ILE A 137 -7.58 9.96 1.58
CA ILE A 137 -6.29 9.48 1.09
C ILE A 137 -5.90 8.28 1.96
N VAL A 138 -5.68 7.12 1.34
CA VAL A 138 -5.20 5.92 2.02
C VAL A 138 -3.81 5.58 1.52
N ASN A 139 -2.83 5.63 2.39
CA ASN A 139 -1.46 5.26 2.08
C ASN A 139 -1.17 3.83 2.56
N VAL A 140 -0.76 2.95 1.63
CA VAL A 140 -0.34 1.59 1.97
C VAL A 140 1.13 1.63 2.39
N ALA A 141 1.35 1.64 3.70
CA ALA A 141 2.66 1.61 4.31
C ALA A 141 3.17 0.15 4.49
N SER A 142 3.72 -0.17 5.64
CA SER A 142 4.18 -1.52 6.02
C SER A 142 4.52 -1.53 7.51
N LEU A 143 4.53 -2.69 8.15
CA LEU A 143 5.17 -2.85 9.46
C LEU A 143 6.67 -2.48 9.43
N ALA A 144 7.31 -2.50 8.25
CA ALA A 144 8.67 -1.97 8.05
C ALA A 144 8.75 -0.44 8.19
N GLY A 145 7.60 0.28 8.18
CA GLY A 145 7.47 1.69 8.55
C GLY A 145 7.19 1.92 10.04
N MET A 146 7.09 0.85 10.84
CA MET A 146 6.90 0.91 12.29
C MET A 146 8.13 0.38 13.04
N ALA A 147 8.87 -0.57 12.45
CA ALA A 147 10.15 -1.07 12.97
C ALA A 147 11.12 -1.35 11.82
N PRO A 148 12.38 -0.89 11.90
CA PRO A 148 13.35 -1.09 10.82
C PRO A 148 13.70 -2.57 10.67
N VAL A 149 13.75 -3.02 9.40
CA VAL A 149 14.02 -4.42 9.04
C VAL A 149 15.40 -4.53 8.41
N PRO A 150 16.34 -5.32 8.98
CA PRO A 150 17.62 -5.59 8.34
C PRO A 150 17.45 -6.24 6.96
N GLY A 151 18.26 -5.82 5.98
CA GLY A 151 18.10 -6.22 4.57
C GLY A 151 16.97 -5.50 3.84
N ALA A 152 16.38 -4.48 4.47
CA ALA A 152 15.34 -3.64 3.89
C ALA A 152 15.50 -2.17 4.34
N ALA A 153 16.73 -1.68 4.47
CA ALA A 153 17.02 -0.36 5.05
C ALA A 153 16.33 0.77 4.28
N THR A 154 16.55 0.85 2.96
CA THR A 154 15.92 1.87 2.10
C THR A 154 14.40 1.73 2.10
N TYR A 155 13.89 0.51 1.96
CA TYR A 155 12.45 0.26 2.01
C TYR A 155 11.83 0.71 3.34
N SER A 156 12.47 0.37 4.47
CA SER A 156 12.04 0.84 5.80
C SER A 156 12.02 2.36 5.86
N ALA A 157 13.08 3.03 5.39
CA ALA A 157 13.15 4.49 5.37
C ALA A 157 11.98 5.11 4.59
N THR A 158 11.64 4.56 3.40
CA THR A 158 10.51 5.06 2.61
C THR A 158 9.18 4.87 3.33
N LYS A 159 8.97 3.73 3.99
CA LYS A 159 7.71 3.43 4.70
C LYS A 159 7.58 4.19 6.03
N PHE A 160 8.68 4.47 6.73
CA PHE A 160 8.70 5.40 7.86
C PHE A 160 8.38 6.83 7.41
N GLY A 161 9.00 7.30 6.31
CA GLY A 161 8.73 8.62 5.74
C GLY A 161 7.26 8.77 5.33
N LEU A 162 6.70 7.79 4.64
CA LEU A 162 5.29 7.79 4.24
C LEU A 162 4.35 7.80 5.46
N ARG A 163 4.71 7.06 6.52
CA ARG A 163 3.94 7.03 7.76
C ARG A 163 3.96 8.40 8.47
N ALA A 164 5.13 9.02 8.60
CA ALA A 164 5.27 10.35 9.20
C ALA A 164 4.49 11.40 8.39
N PHE A 165 4.64 11.40 7.06
CA PHE A 165 3.90 12.28 6.16
C PHE A 165 2.39 12.15 6.34
N SER A 166 1.88 10.90 6.44
CA SER A 166 0.44 10.65 6.54
C SER A 166 -0.16 11.21 7.83
N PHE A 167 0.54 11.08 8.95
CA PHE A 167 0.07 11.67 10.21
C PHE A 167 0.08 13.20 10.16
N ALA A 168 1.16 13.80 9.66
CA ALA A 168 1.23 15.25 9.52
C ALA A 168 0.13 15.80 8.59
N LEU A 169 -0.04 15.17 7.43
CA LEU A 169 -1.07 15.57 6.47
C LEU A 169 -2.50 15.39 7.01
N ALA A 170 -2.74 14.38 7.85
CA ALA A 170 -4.04 14.20 8.48
C ALA A 170 -4.43 15.38 9.36
N GLU A 171 -3.47 15.92 10.13
CA GLU A 171 -3.67 17.13 10.96
C GLU A 171 -3.87 18.39 10.09
N GLU A 172 -3.08 18.54 9.02
CA GLU A 172 -3.20 19.68 8.10
C GLU A 172 -4.55 19.74 7.37
N LEU A 173 -5.20 18.58 7.17
CA LEU A 173 -6.46 18.46 6.43
C LEU A 173 -7.69 18.25 7.33
N ALA A 174 -7.52 18.26 8.64
CA ALA A 174 -8.59 17.96 9.61
C ALA A 174 -9.85 18.83 9.39
N ASP A 175 -9.68 20.11 9.08
CA ASP A 175 -10.78 21.07 8.87
C ASP A 175 -11.39 21.01 7.45
N LYS A 176 -10.82 20.20 6.54
CA LYS A 176 -11.24 20.13 5.12
C LYS A 176 -12.17 18.97 4.77
N ASN A 177 -12.65 18.23 5.77
CA ASN A 177 -13.41 16.98 5.55
C ASN A 177 -12.65 15.97 4.67
N ILE A 178 -11.31 16.00 4.69
CA ILE A 178 -10.42 15.07 4.01
C ILE A 178 -9.70 14.25 5.07
N THR A 179 -9.85 12.94 5.01
CA THR A 179 -9.15 12.03 5.93
C THR A 179 -7.90 11.46 5.28
N VAL A 180 -6.84 11.33 6.06
CA VAL A 180 -5.63 10.62 5.64
C VAL A 180 -5.41 9.45 6.57
N SER A 181 -5.37 8.24 6.01
CA SER A 181 -5.25 7.01 6.77
C SER A 181 -4.14 6.12 6.23
N LEU A 182 -3.65 5.24 7.09
CA LEU A 182 -2.60 4.27 6.79
C LEU A 182 -3.09 2.85 6.92
N VAL A 183 -2.68 1.99 6.00
CA VAL A 183 -2.70 0.55 6.19
C VAL A 183 -1.25 0.07 6.22
N SER A 184 -0.85 -0.55 7.33
CA SER A 184 0.53 -1.00 7.61
C SER A 184 0.57 -2.53 7.70
N PRO A 185 0.56 -3.25 6.55
CA PRO A 185 0.60 -4.71 6.56
C PRO A 185 1.98 -5.24 6.91
N GLY A 186 1.99 -6.43 7.53
CA GLY A 186 3.16 -7.30 7.62
C GLY A 186 3.35 -8.09 6.32
N PRO A 187 3.89 -9.31 6.40
CA PRO A 187 4.02 -10.16 5.22
C PRO A 187 2.63 -10.50 4.65
N ILE A 188 2.52 -10.44 3.32
CA ILE A 188 1.28 -10.72 2.59
C ILE A 188 1.55 -11.89 1.64
N ASP A 189 0.62 -12.83 1.57
CA ASP A 189 0.66 -13.95 0.64
C ASP A 189 0.32 -13.47 -0.78
N THR A 190 1.32 -12.94 -1.46
CA THR A 190 1.25 -12.43 -2.84
C THR A 190 2.59 -12.67 -3.54
N GLY A 191 2.61 -12.56 -4.87
CA GLY A 191 3.84 -12.62 -5.66
C GLY A 191 4.94 -11.65 -5.19
N PHE A 192 4.58 -10.53 -4.55
CA PHE A 192 5.54 -9.59 -3.96
C PHE A 192 6.50 -10.25 -2.93
N ILE A 193 6.03 -11.30 -2.22
CA ILE A 193 6.84 -12.09 -1.29
C ILE A 193 7.17 -13.46 -1.89
N MET A 194 6.19 -14.14 -2.49
CA MET A 194 6.33 -15.53 -2.88
C MET A 194 7.21 -15.75 -4.10
N ASP A 195 7.18 -14.84 -5.09
CA ASP A 195 8.02 -14.93 -6.30
C ASP A 195 9.51 -14.77 -5.99
N ASN A 196 9.84 -14.11 -4.87
CA ASN A 196 11.21 -13.84 -4.41
C ASN A 196 11.46 -14.39 -3.00
N ILE A 197 10.85 -15.51 -2.65
CA ILE A 197 10.89 -16.09 -1.31
C ILE A 197 12.32 -16.28 -0.79
N ASP A 198 13.28 -16.55 -1.65
CA ASP A 198 14.68 -16.77 -1.30
C ASP A 198 15.38 -15.49 -0.82
N GLU A 199 15.02 -14.33 -1.37
CA GLU A 199 15.54 -13.02 -0.99
C GLU A 199 14.88 -12.45 0.27
N VAL A 200 13.73 -12.97 0.66
CA VAL A 200 12.99 -12.51 1.85
C VAL A 200 13.67 -13.02 3.11
N THR A 201 13.94 -12.12 4.04
CA THR A 201 14.59 -12.49 5.32
C THR A 201 13.71 -13.41 6.16
N ASP A 202 14.33 -14.35 6.87
CA ASP A 202 13.61 -15.33 7.70
C ASP A 202 12.71 -14.66 8.76
N ILE A 203 13.15 -13.54 9.31
CA ILE A 203 12.38 -12.80 10.33
C ILE A 203 10.99 -12.38 9.80
N THR A 204 10.85 -12.13 8.50
CA THR A 204 9.57 -11.82 7.86
C THR A 204 8.56 -12.96 8.06
N PHE A 205 8.99 -14.20 7.91
CA PHE A 205 8.15 -15.39 8.11
C PHE A 205 7.86 -15.71 9.58
N SER A 206 8.47 -15.02 10.53
CA SER A 206 8.15 -15.18 11.96
C SER A 206 6.79 -14.57 12.32
N GLN A 207 6.26 -13.68 11.48
CA GLN A 207 4.97 -13.02 11.62
C GLN A 207 3.88 -13.78 10.87
N PRO A 208 2.62 -13.75 11.35
CA PRO A 208 1.51 -14.27 10.57
C PRO A 208 1.36 -13.50 9.25
N MET A 209 1.07 -14.21 8.18
CA MET A 209 0.79 -13.60 6.87
C MET A 209 -0.66 -13.18 6.77
N SER A 210 -0.91 -12.03 6.14
CA SER A 210 -2.24 -11.61 5.72
C SER A 210 -2.49 -11.99 4.27
N THR A 211 -3.75 -12.15 3.87
CA THR A 211 -4.10 -12.28 2.45
C THR A 211 -4.23 -10.91 1.81
N ALA A 212 -4.07 -10.82 0.48
CA ALA A 212 -4.32 -9.59 -0.26
C ALA A 212 -5.74 -9.07 -0.05
N GLN A 213 -6.73 -9.97 0.04
CA GLN A 213 -8.12 -9.62 0.30
C GLN A 213 -8.33 -8.98 1.67
N GLN A 214 -7.70 -9.52 2.72
CA GLN A 214 -7.76 -8.92 4.06
C GLN A 214 -7.18 -7.50 4.07
N VAL A 215 -6.08 -7.26 3.35
CA VAL A 215 -5.49 -5.93 3.22
C VAL A 215 -6.37 -5.00 2.38
N GLY A 216 -6.99 -5.51 1.29
CA GLY A 216 -7.96 -4.78 0.49
C GLY A 216 -9.16 -4.31 1.31
N ALA A 217 -9.73 -5.19 2.13
CA ALA A 217 -10.82 -4.83 3.05
C ALA A 217 -10.39 -3.78 4.09
N ALA A 218 -9.16 -3.88 4.62
CA ALA A 218 -8.62 -2.88 5.53
C ALA A 218 -8.42 -1.51 4.86
N ILE A 219 -8.07 -1.47 3.56
CA ILE A 219 -7.98 -0.22 2.77
C ILE A 219 -9.35 0.44 2.65
N VAL A 220 -10.41 -0.33 2.39
CA VAL A 220 -11.79 0.20 2.34
C VAL A 220 -12.21 0.74 3.72
N ALA A 221 -11.95 0.02 4.79
CA ALA A 221 -12.23 0.46 6.16
C ALA A 221 -11.45 1.75 6.52
N ALA A 222 -10.18 1.85 6.13
CA ALA A 222 -9.38 3.05 6.30
C ALA A 222 -9.96 4.26 5.51
N ALA A 223 -10.39 4.04 4.26
CA ALA A 223 -11.04 5.07 3.45
C ALA A 223 -12.40 5.51 4.04
N ALA A 224 -13.11 4.60 4.73
CA ALA A 224 -14.35 4.89 5.45
C ALA A 224 -14.14 5.70 6.74
N ASN A 225 -12.90 6.03 7.09
CA ASN A 225 -12.51 6.75 8.31
C ASN A 225 -12.77 5.95 9.61
N GLU A 226 -12.61 4.64 9.56
CA GLU A 226 -12.76 3.79 10.75
C GLU A 226 -11.51 3.81 11.66
N SER A 227 -10.34 4.17 11.10
CA SER A 227 -9.08 4.27 11.85
C SER A 227 -8.04 5.08 11.08
N THR A 228 -7.22 5.85 11.80
CA THR A 228 -6.08 6.60 11.22
C THR A 228 -4.96 5.66 10.77
N GLU A 229 -4.71 4.55 11.50
CA GLU A 229 -3.75 3.52 11.10
C GLU A 229 -4.27 2.13 11.42
N ILE A 230 -4.26 1.25 10.42
CA ILE A 230 -4.60 -0.17 10.55
C ILE A 230 -3.33 -1.01 10.34
N ALA A 231 -2.70 -1.42 11.43
CA ALA A 231 -1.60 -2.39 11.38
C ALA A 231 -2.13 -3.83 11.26
N MET A 232 -1.52 -4.63 10.38
CA MET A 232 -1.99 -5.99 10.09
C MET A 232 -0.87 -7.03 10.15
N PRO A 233 -1.04 -8.09 10.93
CA PRO A 233 -2.04 -8.26 12.00
C PRO A 233 -1.82 -7.27 13.15
N LYS A 234 -2.86 -6.95 13.91
CA LYS A 234 -2.78 -5.99 15.04
C LYS A 234 -1.67 -6.35 16.04
N SER A 235 -1.52 -7.63 16.37
CA SER A 235 -0.46 -8.12 17.26
C SER A 235 0.95 -7.82 16.73
N SER A 236 1.16 -7.92 15.42
CA SER A 236 2.44 -7.60 14.80
C SER A 236 2.72 -6.09 14.82
N GLY A 237 1.70 -5.25 14.68
CA GLY A 237 1.82 -3.79 14.84
C GLY A 237 2.27 -3.41 16.26
N ILE A 238 1.66 -4.00 17.29
CA ILE A 238 2.07 -3.80 18.69
C ILE A 238 3.53 -4.23 18.89
N LEU A 239 3.90 -5.42 18.38
CA LEU A 239 5.27 -5.93 18.47
C LEU A 239 6.26 -5.01 17.74
N ALA A 240 5.92 -4.50 16.57
CA ALA A 240 6.74 -3.57 15.81
C ALA A 240 6.95 -2.26 16.60
N THR A 241 5.90 -1.70 17.20
CA THR A 241 6.01 -0.52 18.06
C THR A 241 6.93 -0.75 19.27
N ILE A 242 6.76 -1.88 19.97
CA ILE A 242 7.65 -2.25 21.08
C ILE A 242 9.10 -2.40 20.61
N ALA A 243 9.31 -3.05 19.46
CA ALA A 243 10.64 -3.23 18.89
C ALA A 243 11.32 -1.92 18.52
N TYR A 244 10.56 -0.93 18.05
CA TYR A 244 11.05 0.41 17.75
C TYR A 244 11.43 1.19 19.02
N LEU A 245 10.56 1.16 20.04
CA LEU A 245 10.78 1.85 21.31
C LEU A 245 11.89 1.21 22.15
N SER A 246 12.17 -0.09 21.97
CA SER A 246 13.21 -0.83 22.69
C SER A 246 14.12 -1.64 21.76
N PRO A 247 15.07 -0.98 21.05
CA PRO A 247 15.97 -1.67 20.12
C PRO A 247 16.85 -2.76 20.78
N SER A 248 17.16 -2.62 22.07
CA SER A 248 17.91 -3.63 22.83
C SER A 248 17.11 -4.92 23.01
N LEU A 249 15.82 -4.80 23.33
CA LEU A 249 14.92 -5.94 23.45
C LEU A 249 14.71 -6.59 22.06
N ALA A 250 14.53 -5.79 21.02
CA ALA A 250 14.39 -6.27 19.64
C ALA A 250 15.62 -7.10 19.22
N ARG A 251 16.84 -6.62 19.51
CA ARG A 251 18.10 -7.36 19.25
C ARG A 251 18.17 -8.70 20.01
N ARG A 252 17.74 -8.74 21.26
CA ARG A 252 17.70 -9.98 22.06
C ARG A 252 16.72 -11.02 21.52
N LEU A 253 15.57 -10.58 21.03
CA LEU A 253 14.53 -11.48 20.51
C LEU A 253 14.79 -11.94 19.06
N ARG A 254 15.60 -11.19 18.30
CA ARG A 254 15.89 -11.44 16.88
C ARG A 254 16.30 -12.89 16.58
N PRO A 255 17.27 -13.53 17.28
CA PRO A 255 17.69 -14.89 16.96
C PRO A 255 16.53 -15.90 17.06
N LYS A 256 15.65 -15.76 18.07
CA LYS A 256 14.47 -16.61 18.23
C LYS A 256 13.45 -16.41 17.10
N LEU A 257 13.23 -15.15 16.69
CA LEU A 257 12.31 -14.83 15.59
C LEU A 257 12.87 -15.32 14.25
N GLN A 258 14.17 -15.19 14.01
CA GLN A 258 14.83 -15.72 12.81
C GLN A 258 14.71 -17.25 12.74
N ALA A 259 15.01 -17.98 13.82
CA ALA A 259 14.88 -19.44 13.86
C ALA A 259 13.42 -19.90 13.62
N LYS A 260 12.44 -19.21 14.22
CA LYS A 260 11.02 -19.45 13.95
C LYS A 260 10.69 -19.22 12.47
N GLY A 261 11.12 -18.10 11.93
CA GLY A 261 10.85 -17.70 10.55
C GLY A 261 11.50 -18.65 9.53
N ALA A 262 12.76 -19.07 9.74
CA ALA A 262 13.46 -20.04 8.90
C ALA A 262 12.66 -21.36 8.76
N ARG A 263 12.12 -21.86 9.87
CA ARG A 263 11.30 -23.08 9.87
C ARG A 263 10.00 -22.90 9.07
N ILE A 264 9.32 -21.76 9.22
CA ILE A 264 8.09 -21.46 8.50
C ILE A 264 8.38 -21.24 7.01
N LYS A 265 9.46 -20.51 6.67
CA LYS A 265 9.90 -20.30 5.29
C LYS A 265 10.18 -21.61 4.56
N ALA A 266 10.82 -22.57 5.23
CA ALA A 266 11.05 -23.91 4.66
C ALA A 266 9.74 -24.65 4.33
N GLN A 267 8.69 -24.48 5.13
CA GLN A 267 7.37 -25.06 4.86
C GLN A 267 6.71 -24.44 3.62
N TYR A 268 6.83 -23.11 3.43
CA TYR A 268 6.32 -22.44 2.22
C TYR A 268 7.08 -22.89 0.97
N ARG A 269 8.42 -23.04 1.04
CA ARG A 269 9.24 -23.55 -0.07
C ARG A 269 8.85 -24.96 -0.51
N SER A 270 8.53 -25.86 0.43
CA SER A 270 8.11 -27.22 0.10
C SER A 270 6.75 -27.26 -0.59
N ARG A 271 5.81 -26.36 -0.20
CA ARG A 271 4.49 -26.27 -0.83
C ARG A 271 4.52 -25.73 -2.26
N ASN A 272 5.46 -24.82 -2.58
CA ASN A 272 5.58 -24.24 -3.92
C ASN A 272 6.34 -25.15 -4.92
N ARG A 273 6.93 -26.27 -4.44
CA ARG A 273 7.64 -27.26 -5.28
C ARG A 273 6.80 -28.51 -5.57
N SER A 274 5.68 -28.67 -4.90
CA SER A 274 4.67 -29.72 -5.12
C SER A 274 3.53 -29.20 -6.00
#